data_0f98c6afa48da3c54e5c514c60e57f80
#
_entry.id   0f98c6afa48da3c54e5c514c60e57f80
#
_cell.length_a   1.000
_cell.length_b   1.000
_cell.length_c   1.000
_cell.angle_alpha   90.00
_cell.angle_beta   90.00
_cell.angle_gamma   90.00
#
_symmetry.space_group_name_H-M   'P 1'
#
loop_
_entity.id
_entity.type
_entity.pdbx_description
1 polymer ?
#
loop_
_entity_poly.entity_id
_entity_poly.type
_entity_poly.pdbx_seq_one_letter_code
_entity_poly.pdbx_strand_id
1 'polypeptide(L)'
;MEPKLMFKPTEKQYTALQQAFDYYNEKLFKDSLPQVMLTLNRERNTFGYYVPSIWTDDNGVEQWGEIALNPDYILKDGERTDKEVYATLVHEMCHLWQEYDGSAPRRCYHNKDFAEKMERVGLITSSDGTPNGKRTGQRVTHYIVEGGPFDMAFQAMPDELLIPCHTLFALKGESKKKIKKARPKSVTYFCPKCGATVKGKEGTNILCGDCMEKMLVKTGRDR
;
A
#
# COMPACT_ATOMS: atom_id res chain seq x y z
N MET A 1 11.69 15.44 -44.45
CA MET A 1 10.99 14.60 -43.45
C MET A 1 11.30 15.19 -42.08
N GLU A 2 10.38 15.86 -41.48
CA GLU A 2 10.54 16.32 -40.11
C GLU A 2 10.69 15.09 -39.20
N PRO A 3 11.64 15.12 -38.24
CA PRO A 3 11.78 14.01 -37.32
C PRO A 3 10.49 13.89 -36.51
N LYS A 4 9.75 12.79 -36.69
CA LYS A 4 8.58 12.45 -35.88
C LYS A 4 9.04 12.48 -34.44
N LEU A 5 8.58 13.46 -33.67
CA LEU A 5 8.91 13.58 -32.23
C LEU A 5 8.55 12.25 -31.57
N MET A 6 9.56 11.49 -31.20
CA MET A 6 9.35 10.16 -30.67
C MET A 6 8.77 10.29 -29.25
N PHE A 7 7.59 9.71 -29.02
CA PHE A 7 6.99 9.68 -27.69
C PHE A 7 7.93 8.98 -26.70
N LYS A 8 8.29 9.68 -25.64
CA LYS A 8 9.18 9.18 -24.58
C LYS A 8 8.33 8.83 -23.34
N PRO A 9 7.90 7.58 -23.18
CA PRO A 9 6.91 7.22 -22.16
C PRO A 9 7.39 7.50 -20.74
N THR A 10 8.62 7.19 -20.40
CA THR A 10 9.17 7.42 -19.05
C THR A 10 9.19 8.90 -18.70
N GLU A 11 9.76 9.73 -19.59
CA GLU A 11 9.83 11.17 -19.41
C GLU A 11 8.43 11.77 -19.23
N LYS A 12 7.49 11.42 -20.11
CA LYS A 12 6.12 11.92 -20.05
C LYS A 12 5.39 11.48 -18.78
N GLN A 13 5.54 10.22 -18.40
CA GLN A 13 4.88 9.67 -17.22
C GLN A 13 5.35 10.33 -15.92
N TYR A 14 6.66 10.45 -15.74
CA TYR A 14 7.19 11.05 -14.51
C TYR A 14 7.03 12.57 -14.48
N THR A 15 7.07 13.24 -15.63
CA THR A 15 6.72 14.67 -15.71
C THR A 15 5.28 14.91 -15.28
N ALA A 16 4.33 14.12 -15.79
CA ALA A 16 2.92 14.24 -15.39
C ALA A 16 2.71 13.98 -13.90
N LEU A 17 3.37 12.96 -13.34
CA LEU A 17 3.30 12.67 -11.91
C LEU A 17 3.86 13.82 -11.06
N GLN A 18 5.01 14.38 -11.44
CA GLN A 18 5.60 15.53 -10.74
C GLN A 18 4.68 16.75 -10.81
N GLN A 19 4.20 17.08 -12.00
CA GLN A 19 3.29 18.20 -12.19
C GLN A 19 1.97 18.03 -11.42
N ALA A 20 1.44 16.80 -11.35
CA ALA A 20 0.26 16.51 -10.55
C ALA A 20 0.53 16.65 -9.04
N PHE A 21 1.68 16.21 -8.55
CA PHE A 21 2.09 16.44 -7.16
C PHE A 21 2.17 17.92 -6.85
N ASP A 22 2.86 18.72 -7.68
CA ASP A 22 3.01 20.16 -7.50
C ASP A 22 1.63 20.87 -7.54
N TYR A 23 0.77 20.49 -8.49
CA TYR A 23 -0.58 20.99 -8.60
C TYR A 23 -1.41 20.75 -7.33
N TYR A 24 -1.43 19.52 -6.82
CA TYR A 24 -2.18 19.22 -5.59
C TYR A 24 -1.52 19.84 -4.36
N ASN A 25 -0.19 19.98 -4.34
CA ASN A 25 0.50 20.70 -3.27
C ASN A 25 0.02 22.15 -3.19
N GLU A 26 -0.05 22.85 -4.33
CA GLU A 26 -0.62 24.22 -4.41
C GLU A 26 -2.09 24.24 -3.96
N LYS A 27 -2.94 23.40 -4.57
CA LYS A 27 -4.41 23.48 -4.40
C LYS A 27 -4.91 22.99 -3.05
N LEU A 28 -4.29 21.96 -2.46
CA LEU A 28 -4.80 21.26 -1.28
C LEU A 28 -3.90 21.44 -0.04
N PHE A 29 -2.63 21.77 -0.23
CA PHE A 29 -1.66 21.91 0.85
C PHE A 29 -0.99 23.27 0.93
N LYS A 30 -1.35 24.23 0.04
CA LYS A 30 -0.83 25.62 0.04
C LYS A 30 0.70 25.66 -0.12
N ASP A 31 1.26 24.80 -0.97
CA ASP A 31 2.69 24.63 -1.21
C ASP A 31 3.50 24.31 0.06
N SER A 32 2.88 23.72 1.06
CA SER A 32 3.55 23.43 2.34
C SER A 32 4.32 22.11 2.38
N LEU A 33 4.12 21.23 1.39
CA LEU A 33 4.80 19.94 1.37
C LEU A 33 6.19 20.06 0.73
N PRO A 34 7.20 19.38 1.28
CA PRO A 34 8.50 19.26 0.63
C PRO A 34 8.41 18.36 -0.60
N GLN A 35 9.44 18.44 -1.45
CA GLN A 35 9.59 17.52 -2.57
C GLN A 35 9.88 16.10 -2.10
N VAL A 36 9.47 15.11 -2.90
CA VAL A 36 9.66 13.68 -2.65
C VAL A 36 10.07 12.97 -3.93
N MET A 37 10.60 11.76 -3.80
CA MET A 37 10.76 10.87 -4.93
C MET A 37 9.41 10.26 -5.30
N LEU A 38 8.97 10.47 -6.55
CA LEU A 38 7.75 9.84 -7.09
C LEU A 38 8.15 8.60 -7.86
N THR A 39 7.54 7.45 -7.56
CA THR A 39 7.85 6.19 -8.22
C THR A 39 6.59 5.41 -8.62
N LEU A 40 6.77 4.47 -9.55
CA LEU A 40 5.77 3.47 -9.90
C LEU A 40 6.25 2.10 -9.42
N ASN A 41 5.61 1.54 -8.41
CA ASN A 41 6.02 0.26 -7.83
C ASN A 41 4.85 -0.71 -7.64
N ARG A 42 5.06 -1.97 -8.03
CA ARG A 42 4.06 -3.05 -7.91
C ARG A 42 4.14 -3.74 -6.56
N GLU A 43 3.59 -3.09 -5.54
CA GLU A 43 3.47 -3.69 -4.20
C GLU A 43 2.12 -4.40 -4.04
N ARG A 44 2.12 -5.56 -3.37
CA ARG A 44 0.90 -6.37 -3.21
C ARG A 44 -0.11 -5.71 -2.28
N ASN A 45 -1.37 -5.71 -2.71
CA ASN A 45 -2.53 -5.26 -1.90
C ASN A 45 -2.47 -3.80 -1.46
N THR A 46 -1.78 -2.94 -2.20
CA THR A 46 -1.80 -1.49 -1.98
C THR A 46 -1.95 -0.75 -3.30
N PHE A 47 -2.64 0.37 -3.28
CA PHE A 47 -2.77 1.28 -4.42
C PHE A 47 -1.58 2.22 -4.55
N GLY A 48 -0.96 2.55 -3.43
CA GLY A 48 0.22 3.37 -3.26
C GLY A 48 0.75 3.27 -1.84
N TYR A 49 1.87 3.91 -1.58
CA TYR A 49 2.44 4.03 -0.24
C TYR A 49 3.38 5.22 -0.15
N TYR A 50 3.58 5.71 1.08
CA TYR A 50 4.60 6.67 1.45
C TYR A 50 5.65 6.04 2.36
N VAL A 51 6.93 6.35 2.11
CA VAL A 51 8.05 5.96 2.98
C VAL A 51 8.89 7.20 3.29
N PRO A 52 9.06 7.59 4.56
CA PRO A 52 9.87 8.75 4.93
C PRO A 52 11.37 8.49 4.73
N SER A 53 12.13 9.52 4.33
CA SER A 53 13.60 9.59 4.38
C SER A 53 14.34 8.36 3.83
N ILE A 54 13.86 7.77 2.73
CA ILE A 54 14.47 6.55 2.13
C ILE A 54 15.47 6.87 1.02
N TRP A 55 15.43 8.07 0.47
CA TRP A 55 16.33 8.55 -0.57
C TRP A 55 17.27 9.60 -0.03
N THR A 56 18.49 9.66 -0.57
CA THR A 56 19.50 10.66 -0.21
C THR A 56 20.31 11.07 -1.44
N ASP A 57 20.93 12.26 -1.39
CA ASP A 57 21.90 12.71 -2.38
C ASP A 57 23.22 11.91 -2.28
N ASP A 58 24.13 12.13 -3.21
CA ASP A 58 25.42 11.43 -3.26
C ASP A 58 26.30 11.66 -2.01
N ASN A 59 26.06 12.76 -1.28
CA ASN A 59 26.79 13.11 -0.08
C ASN A 59 26.14 12.58 1.20
N GLY A 60 24.93 12.03 1.13
CA GLY A 60 24.15 11.54 2.26
C GLY A 60 23.61 12.64 3.17
N VAL A 61 23.55 13.88 2.70
CA VAL A 61 23.16 15.06 3.49
C VAL A 61 21.68 15.34 3.37
N GLU A 62 21.18 15.45 2.13
CA GLU A 62 19.76 15.66 1.90
C GLU A 62 19.02 14.33 1.87
N GLN A 63 17.81 14.29 2.43
CA GLN A 63 17.00 13.10 2.47
C GLN A 63 15.58 13.40 1.98
N TRP A 64 15.04 12.47 1.19
CA TRP A 64 13.68 12.57 0.67
C TRP A 64 12.87 11.32 0.98
N GLY A 65 11.59 11.52 1.23
CA GLY A 65 10.62 10.44 1.25
C GLY A 65 10.30 9.94 -0.17
N GLU A 66 9.59 8.83 -0.24
CA GLU A 66 9.07 8.26 -1.48
C GLU A 66 7.55 8.18 -1.42
N ILE A 67 6.89 8.65 -2.47
CA ILE A 67 5.51 8.29 -2.77
C ILE A 67 5.52 7.38 -3.98
N ALA A 68 5.04 6.16 -3.82
CA ALA A 68 4.91 5.18 -4.88
C ALA A 68 3.44 4.94 -5.23
N LEU A 69 3.10 4.96 -6.53
CA LEU A 69 1.81 4.52 -7.03
C LEU A 69 1.93 3.14 -7.66
N ASN A 70 0.92 2.31 -7.49
CA ASN A 70 0.95 0.95 -8.03
C ASN A 70 0.35 0.90 -9.45
N PRO A 71 1.17 0.66 -10.49
CA PRO A 71 0.69 0.65 -11.88
C PRO A 71 -0.27 -0.50 -12.20
N ASP A 72 -0.38 -1.53 -11.36
CA ASP A 72 -1.41 -2.57 -11.52
C ASP A 72 -2.84 -2.04 -11.31
N TYR A 73 -2.97 -0.81 -10.82
CA TYR A 73 -4.25 -0.11 -10.66
C TYR A 73 -4.38 1.14 -11.55
N ILE A 74 -3.41 1.37 -12.45
CA ILE A 74 -3.43 2.41 -13.48
C ILE A 74 -3.71 1.73 -14.82
N LEU A 75 -4.90 1.13 -14.94
CA LEU A 75 -5.30 0.35 -16.10
C LEU A 75 -6.11 1.21 -17.07
N LYS A 76 -5.84 1.07 -18.38
CA LYS A 76 -6.56 1.82 -19.42
C LYS A 76 -8.07 1.59 -19.38
N ASP A 77 -8.48 0.35 -19.19
CA ASP A 77 -9.89 -0.06 -19.12
C ASP A 77 -10.18 -0.75 -17.77
N GLY A 78 -9.54 -0.25 -16.70
CA GLY A 78 -9.66 -0.81 -15.36
C GLY A 78 -10.90 -0.32 -14.61
N GLU A 79 -11.14 -0.92 -13.45
CA GLU A 79 -12.22 -0.51 -12.54
C GLU A 79 -11.97 0.87 -11.91
N ARG A 80 -10.70 1.29 -11.84
CA ARG A 80 -10.30 2.58 -11.26
C ARG A 80 -10.08 3.63 -12.35
N THR A 81 -10.65 4.80 -12.11
CA THR A 81 -10.47 5.99 -12.92
C THR A 81 -9.17 6.73 -12.57
N ASP A 82 -8.68 7.61 -13.45
CA ASP A 82 -7.54 8.50 -13.15
C ASP A 82 -7.81 9.33 -11.90
N LYS A 83 -9.05 9.78 -11.67
CA LYS A 83 -9.47 10.47 -10.46
C LYS A 83 -9.16 9.67 -9.18
N GLU A 84 -9.44 8.39 -9.16
CA GLU A 84 -9.16 7.52 -8.02
C GLU A 84 -7.66 7.22 -7.88
N VAL A 85 -6.91 7.23 -8.98
CA VAL A 85 -5.44 7.14 -8.93
C VAL A 85 -4.86 8.39 -8.28
N TYR A 86 -5.31 9.58 -8.67
CA TYR A 86 -4.88 10.83 -8.05
C TYR A 86 -5.38 10.99 -6.61
N ALA A 87 -6.55 10.45 -6.27
CA ALA A 87 -6.98 10.39 -4.88
C ALA A 87 -6.01 9.55 -4.02
N THR A 88 -5.41 8.50 -4.60
CA THR A 88 -4.32 7.77 -3.92
C THR A 88 -3.08 8.64 -3.77
N LEU A 89 -2.66 9.39 -4.80
CA LEU A 89 -1.54 10.33 -4.68
C LEU A 89 -1.77 11.31 -3.53
N VAL A 90 -2.94 11.94 -3.46
CA VAL A 90 -3.29 12.89 -2.39
C VAL A 90 -3.37 12.23 -1.01
N HIS A 91 -3.79 10.96 -0.92
CA HIS A 91 -3.74 10.18 0.30
C HIS A 91 -2.28 10.03 0.80
N GLU A 92 -1.36 9.67 -0.07
CA GLU A 92 0.07 9.54 0.29
C GLU A 92 0.70 10.92 0.59
N MET A 93 0.25 12.00 -0.06
CA MET A 93 0.63 13.37 0.29
C MET A 93 0.15 13.77 1.69
N CYS A 94 -0.97 13.22 2.19
CA CYS A 94 -1.39 13.41 3.58
C CYS A 94 -0.47 12.69 4.57
N HIS A 95 0.13 11.54 4.20
CA HIS A 95 1.17 10.90 4.99
C HIS A 95 2.44 11.74 5.04
N LEU A 96 2.87 12.30 3.90
CA LEU A 96 3.98 13.25 3.82
C LEU A 96 3.72 14.48 4.71
N TRP A 97 2.52 15.07 4.62
CA TRP A 97 2.13 16.17 5.49
C TRP A 97 2.26 15.80 6.97
N GLN A 98 1.80 14.63 7.36
CA GLN A 98 1.81 14.19 8.75
C GLN A 98 3.23 14.00 9.30
N GLU A 99 4.18 13.61 8.47
CA GLU A 99 5.59 13.50 8.85
C GLU A 99 6.20 14.87 9.18
N TYR A 100 5.85 15.91 8.41
CA TYR A 100 6.49 17.23 8.52
C TYR A 100 5.76 18.22 9.42
N ASP A 101 4.45 18.13 9.56
CA ASP A 101 3.62 19.11 10.26
C ASP A 101 2.79 18.48 11.38
N GLY A 102 2.73 17.18 11.45
CA GLY A 102 1.91 16.45 12.37
C GLY A 102 2.66 15.57 13.34
N SER A 103 1.93 14.94 14.19
CA SER A 103 2.38 13.85 15.02
C SER A 103 2.37 12.57 14.20
N ALA A 104 3.50 12.22 13.58
CA ALA A 104 3.62 10.95 12.86
C ALA A 104 3.26 9.78 13.78
N PRO A 105 2.24 8.97 13.46
CA PRO A 105 1.88 7.82 14.27
C PRO A 105 2.89 6.69 14.08
N ARG A 106 2.72 5.60 14.84
CA ARG A 106 3.46 4.36 14.52
C ARG A 106 3.21 3.96 13.06
N ARG A 107 4.19 3.38 12.43
CA ARG A 107 4.17 2.94 11.03
C ARG A 107 2.84 2.28 10.62
N CYS A 108 2.32 2.68 9.46
CA CYS A 108 1.09 2.14 8.86
C CYS A 108 -0.19 2.33 9.70
N TYR A 109 -0.26 3.31 10.59
CA TYR A 109 -1.46 3.58 11.36
C TYR A 109 -2.04 4.96 11.01
N HIS A 110 -3.28 4.97 10.53
CA HIS A 110 -4.03 6.20 10.24
C HIS A 110 -4.74 6.65 11.53
N ASN A 111 -4.18 7.67 12.18
CA ASN A 111 -4.73 8.24 13.42
C ASN A 111 -5.81 9.29 13.12
N LYS A 112 -6.29 9.97 14.16
CA LYS A 112 -7.32 10.98 14.04
C LYS A 112 -6.84 12.20 13.25
N ASP A 113 -5.60 12.67 13.49
CA ASP A 113 -5.03 13.84 12.81
C ASP A 113 -4.92 13.59 11.30
N PHE A 114 -4.50 12.37 10.91
CA PHE A 114 -4.50 11.94 9.52
C PHE A 114 -5.92 11.97 8.92
N ALA A 115 -6.91 11.41 9.63
CA ALA A 115 -8.29 11.38 9.16
C ALA A 115 -8.89 12.79 9.01
N GLU A 116 -8.55 13.72 9.89
CA GLU A 116 -8.96 15.13 9.79
C GLU A 116 -8.26 15.85 8.63
N LYS A 117 -6.97 15.58 8.40
CA LYS A 117 -6.28 16.13 7.23
C LYS A 117 -6.88 15.63 5.93
N MET A 118 -7.13 14.34 5.82
CA MET A 118 -7.80 13.74 4.66
C MET A 118 -9.17 14.38 4.39
N GLU A 119 -9.96 14.60 5.43
CA GLU A 119 -11.26 15.29 5.32
C GLU A 119 -11.12 16.71 4.77
N ARG A 120 -10.13 17.49 5.27
CA ARG A 120 -9.86 18.85 4.80
C ARG A 120 -9.49 18.91 3.32
N VAL A 121 -8.84 17.90 2.79
CA VAL A 121 -8.53 17.81 1.35
C VAL A 121 -9.68 17.21 0.52
N GLY A 122 -10.79 16.80 1.14
CA GLY A 122 -11.96 16.26 0.44
C GLY A 122 -11.93 14.75 0.21
N LEU A 123 -11.14 14.02 0.98
CA LEU A 123 -11.06 12.56 1.00
C LEU A 123 -11.45 12.07 2.39
N ILE A 124 -12.43 11.20 2.48
CA ILE A 124 -12.83 10.64 3.77
C ILE A 124 -12.20 9.27 3.96
N THR A 125 -11.41 9.12 5.01
CA THR A 125 -10.83 7.83 5.41
C THR A 125 -11.91 6.81 5.76
N SER A 126 -11.73 5.57 5.32
CA SER A 126 -12.69 4.48 5.55
C SER A 126 -12.00 3.12 5.48
N SER A 127 -12.34 2.20 6.37
CA SER A 127 -11.79 0.85 6.37
C SER A 127 -12.27 -0.03 5.21
N ASP A 128 -13.35 0.34 4.55
CA ASP A 128 -13.99 -0.40 3.45
C ASP A 128 -14.29 0.47 2.22
N GLY A 129 -13.90 1.75 2.24
CA GLY A 129 -14.15 2.70 1.15
C GLY A 129 -15.57 3.28 1.12
N THR A 130 -16.39 3.03 2.13
CA THR A 130 -17.76 3.52 2.26
C THR A 130 -17.95 4.47 3.45
N PRO A 131 -19.03 5.27 3.50
CA PRO A 131 -19.31 6.13 4.66
C PRO A 131 -19.49 5.39 5.99
N ASN A 132 -19.73 4.08 5.96
CA ASN A 132 -19.93 3.26 7.16
C ASN A 132 -18.63 2.68 7.72
N GLY A 133 -17.52 2.79 7.00
CA GLY A 133 -16.21 2.28 7.39
C GLY A 133 -15.60 3.05 8.56
N LYS A 134 -14.71 2.38 9.30
CA LYS A 134 -13.94 3.03 10.37
C LYS A 134 -12.95 4.03 9.78
N ARG A 135 -12.85 5.21 10.38
CA ARG A 135 -12.00 6.31 9.89
C ARG A 135 -10.54 6.18 10.28
N THR A 136 -10.20 5.35 11.25
CA THR A 136 -8.85 5.17 11.78
C THR A 136 -8.47 3.70 11.83
N GLY A 137 -7.18 3.38 11.77
CA GLY A 137 -6.68 2.01 11.84
C GLY A 137 -5.46 1.75 10.95
N GLN A 138 -5.04 0.49 10.88
CA GLN A 138 -3.91 0.08 10.02
C GLN A 138 -4.31 -0.15 8.55
N ARG A 139 -5.56 -0.56 8.30
CA ARG A 139 -6.09 -0.82 6.97
C ARG A 139 -7.22 0.14 6.71
N VAL A 140 -6.86 1.29 6.17
CA VAL A 140 -7.78 2.36 5.87
C VAL A 140 -7.53 2.80 4.43
N THR A 141 -8.57 2.86 3.66
CA THR A 141 -8.64 3.50 2.35
C THR A 141 -9.42 4.81 2.48
N HIS A 142 -9.97 5.31 1.40
CA HIS A 142 -10.78 6.52 1.41
C HIS A 142 -11.87 6.45 0.33
N TYR A 143 -12.83 7.36 0.43
CA TYR A 143 -13.73 7.72 -0.65
C TYR A 143 -13.67 9.23 -0.90
N ILE A 144 -14.03 9.63 -2.11
CA ILE A 144 -13.98 11.02 -2.57
C ILE A 144 -15.30 11.70 -2.19
N VAL A 145 -15.21 12.90 -1.61
CA VAL A 145 -16.37 13.75 -1.35
C VAL A 145 -16.74 14.48 -2.65
N GLU A 146 -17.91 14.22 -3.19
CA GLU A 146 -18.41 14.90 -4.37
C GLU A 146 -18.56 16.41 -4.09
N GLY A 147 -18.04 17.26 -4.99
CA GLY A 147 -17.96 18.72 -4.80
C GLY A 147 -16.99 19.16 -3.71
N GLY A 148 -16.25 18.24 -3.07
CA GLY A 148 -15.22 18.56 -2.09
C GLY A 148 -13.93 19.12 -2.72
N PRO A 149 -12.97 19.61 -1.90
CA PRO A 149 -11.76 20.25 -2.39
C PRO A 149 -10.96 19.44 -3.41
N PHE A 150 -10.75 18.14 -3.16
CA PHE A 150 -10.08 17.24 -4.11
C PHE A 150 -10.87 17.10 -5.41
N ASP A 151 -12.19 16.89 -5.31
CA ASP A 151 -13.05 16.72 -6.48
C ASP A 151 -13.03 17.97 -7.38
N MET A 152 -13.17 19.15 -6.79
CA MET A 152 -13.07 20.44 -7.52
C MET A 152 -11.69 20.63 -8.13
N ALA A 153 -10.62 20.30 -7.40
CA ALA A 153 -9.26 20.39 -7.93
C ALA A 153 -9.05 19.44 -9.11
N PHE A 154 -9.55 18.21 -9.03
CA PHE A 154 -9.45 17.26 -10.14
C PHE A 154 -10.23 17.74 -11.37
N GLN A 155 -11.44 18.25 -11.20
CA GLN A 155 -12.25 18.78 -12.31
C GLN A 155 -11.62 20.00 -12.99
N ALA A 156 -10.85 20.80 -12.24
CA ALA A 156 -10.13 21.96 -12.76
C ALA A 156 -8.70 21.64 -13.23
N MET A 157 -8.27 20.38 -13.11
CA MET A 157 -6.92 19.97 -13.49
C MET A 157 -6.76 20.03 -15.03
N PRO A 158 -5.69 20.64 -15.53
CA PRO A 158 -5.38 20.61 -16.98
C PRO A 158 -5.14 19.19 -17.48
N ASP A 159 -5.63 18.88 -18.68
CA ASP A 159 -5.51 17.53 -19.27
C ASP A 159 -4.04 17.09 -19.43
N GLU A 160 -3.11 18.03 -19.58
CA GLU A 160 -1.66 17.78 -19.71
C GLU A 160 -1.06 17.17 -18.44
N LEU A 161 -1.72 17.35 -17.30
CA LEU A 161 -1.30 16.78 -16.02
C LEU A 161 -1.83 15.35 -15.80
N LEU A 162 -2.75 14.88 -16.65
CA LEU A 162 -3.26 13.54 -16.55
C LEU A 162 -2.18 12.51 -16.93
N ILE A 163 -2.24 11.34 -16.28
CA ILE A 163 -1.31 10.24 -16.51
C ILE A 163 -1.37 9.79 -17.98
N PRO A 164 -0.29 9.97 -18.76
CA PRO A 164 -0.32 9.68 -20.20
C PRO A 164 -0.15 8.19 -20.54
N CYS A 165 0.31 7.37 -19.59
CA CYS A 165 0.58 5.95 -19.82
C CYS A 165 -0.18 5.09 -18.81
N HIS A 166 -0.94 4.15 -19.34
CA HIS A 166 -1.70 3.17 -18.55
C HIS A 166 -1.18 1.76 -18.83
N THR A 167 -1.27 0.87 -17.87
CA THR A 167 -1.01 -0.56 -18.09
C THR A 167 -2.18 -1.20 -18.83
N LEU A 168 -1.89 -2.17 -19.70
CA LEU A 168 -2.95 -2.91 -20.42
C LEU A 168 -3.58 -4.00 -19.54
N PHE A 169 -2.83 -4.51 -18.58
CA PHE A 169 -3.27 -5.54 -17.63
C PHE A 169 -2.42 -5.47 -16.35
N ALA A 170 -3.02 -5.83 -15.25
CA ALA A 170 -2.31 -5.96 -14.00
C ALA A 170 -1.36 -7.17 -14.05
N LEU A 171 -0.09 -6.97 -13.66
CA LEU A 171 0.86 -8.07 -13.48
C LEU A 171 0.64 -8.83 -12.16
N LYS A 172 -0.47 -8.58 -11.49
CA LYS A 172 -0.93 -9.51 -10.46
C LYS A 172 -0.92 -10.88 -11.13
N GLY A 173 0.17 -11.62 -10.88
CA GLY A 173 0.18 -13.00 -11.25
C GLY A 173 -1.19 -13.52 -10.86
N GLU A 174 -1.89 -14.15 -11.79
CA GLU A 174 -3.02 -14.96 -11.42
C GLU A 174 -2.59 -15.64 -10.15
N SER A 175 -3.06 -15.13 -9.01
CA SER A 175 -3.15 -15.99 -7.87
C SER A 175 -4.09 -17.05 -8.42
N LYS A 176 -3.49 -18.08 -9.12
CA LYS A 176 -4.11 -19.39 -9.16
C LYS A 176 -4.69 -19.44 -7.78
N LYS A 177 -6.02 -19.38 -7.67
CA LYS A 177 -6.69 -19.68 -6.41
C LYS A 177 -5.95 -20.91 -5.94
N LYS A 178 -4.90 -20.70 -5.13
CA LYS A 178 -4.30 -21.80 -4.42
C LYS A 178 -5.50 -22.27 -3.66
N ILE A 179 -6.14 -23.30 -4.20
CA ILE A 179 -7.01 -24.15 -3.41
C ILE A 179 -6.21 -24.24 -2.14
N LYS A 180 -6.73 -23.59 -1.08
CA LYS A 180 -6.08 -23.60 0.22
C LYS A 180 -6.02 -25.07 0.55
N LYS A 181 -4.93 -25.75 0.12
CA LYS A 181 -4.62 -27.06 0.65
C LYS A 181 -4.59 -26.79 2.13
N ALA A 182 -5.57 -27.34 2.83
CA ALA A 182 -5.71 -27.17 4.27
C ALA A 182 -4.31 -27.34 4.83
N ARG A 183 -3.77 -26.31 5.49
CA ARG A 183 -2.44 -26.43 6.10
C ARG A 183 -2.52 -27.66 6.98
N PRO A 184 -1.66 -28.67 6.79
CA PRO A 184 -1.71 -29.88 7.60
C PRO A 184 -1.68 -29.42 9.07
N LYS A 185 -2.67 -29.88 9.84
CA LYS A 185 -2.80 -29.49 11.25
C LYS A 185 -1.49 -29.86 11.95
N SER A 186 -0.88 -28.88 12.60
CA SER A 186 0.25 -29.13 13.47
C SER A 186 -0.27 -29.70 14.78
N VAL A 187 0.20 -30.86 15.16
CA VAL A 187 -0.14 -31.56 16.42
C VAL A 187 1.10 -31.62 17.30
N THR A 188 0.90 -31.75 18.60
CA THR A 188 1.99 -31.98 19.55
C THR A 188 2.13 -33.47 19.78
N TYR A 189 3.34 -33.98 19.59
CA TYR A 189 3.72 -35.33 19.93
C TYR A 189 4.42 -35.34 21.28
N PHE A 190 4.27 -36.42 22.04
CA PHE A 190 4.99 -36.64 23.30
C PHE A 190 5.63 -38.01 23.36
N CYS A 191 6.76 -38.12 24.03
CA CYS A 191 7.40 -39.39 24.30
C CYS A 191 6.73 -40.05 25.53
N PRO A 192 6.20 -41.27 25.44
CA PRO A 192 5.55 -41.92 26.58
C PRO A 192 6.53 -42.28 27.70
N LYS A 193 7.84 -42.35 27.42
CA LYS A 193 8.88 -42.74 28.37
C LYS A 193 9.46 -41.56 29.15
N CYS A 194 9.79 -40.43 28.47
CA CYS A 194 10.43 -39.29 29.10
C CYS A 194 9.59 -38.02 29.13
N GLY A 195 8.43 -38.00 28.47
CA GLY A 195 7.54 -36.83 28.41
C GLY A 195 8.00 -35.70 27.46
N ALA A 196 9.12 -35.86 26.78
CA ALA A 196 9.60 -34.86 25.80
C ALA A 196 8.53 -34.60 24.75
N THR A 197 8.37 -33.33 24.33
CA THR A 197 7.34 -32.94 23.37
C THR A 197 7.94 -32.27 22.15
N VAL A 198 7.32 -32.45 20.98
CA VAL A 198 7.67 -31.81 19.71
C VAL A 198 6.41 -31.50 18.90
N LYS A 199 6.43 -30.42 18.13
CA LYS A 199 5.35 -30.08 17.18
C LYS A 199 5.70 -30.65 15.81
N GLY A 200 4.75 -31.31 15.18
CA GLY A 200 4.91 -31.91 13.85
C GLY A 200 3.58 -31.93 13.08
N LYS A 201 3.65 -32.29 11.80
CA LYS A 201 2.42 -32.52 11.00
C LYS A 201 1.70 -33.77 11.54
N GLU A 202 0.38 -33.74 11.55
CA GLU A 202 -0.43 -34.89 11.88
C GLU A 202 -0.06 -36.09 10.99
N GLY A 203 0.11 -37.26 11.58
CA GLY A 203 0.54 -38.51 10.88
C GLY A 203 2.07 -38.63 10.66
N THR A 204 2.89 -37.69 11.17
CA THR A 204 4.36 -37.84 11.09
C THR A 204 4.84 -38.95 12.06
N ASN A 205 5.71 -39.82 11.57
CA ASN A 205 6.36 -40.83 12.41
C ASN A 205 7.61 -40.22 13.08
N ILE A 206 7.56 -39.99 14.39
CA ILE A 206 8.61 -39.32 15.16
C ILE A 206 9.14 -40.27 16.23
N LEU A 207 10.46 -40.39 16.36
CA LEU A 207 11.15 -41.10 17.42
C LEU A 207 11.77 -40.10 18.41
N CYS A 208 11.68 -40.45 19.67
CA CYS A 208 12.43 -39.72 20.73
C CYS A 208 13.91 -40.12 20.64
N GLY A 209 14.80 -39.17 20.39
CA GLY A 209 16.25 -39.42 20.27
C GLY A 209 16.87 -40.00 21.55
N ASP A 210 16.37 -39.62 22.72
CA ASP A 210 16.92 -40.06 24.03
C ASP A 210 16.41 -41.44 24.44
N CYS A 211 15.15 -41.77 24.08
CA CYS A 211 14.52 -43.01 24.55
C CYS A 211 14.39 -44.08 23.46
N MET A 212 14.64 -43.73 22.22
CA MET A 212 14.40 -44.56 21.02
C MET A 212 12.96 -45.08 20.93
N GLU A 213 12.01 -44.35 21.55
CA GLU A 213 10.59 -44.67 21.59
C GLU A 213 9.81 -43.86 20.57
N LYS A 214 8.79 -44.49 19.99
CA LYS A 214 7.84 -43.78 19.08
C LYS A 214 7.03 -42.77 19.86
N MET A 215 7.08 -41.53 19.41
CA MET A 215 6.27 -40.46 20.01
C MET A 215 4.81 -40.54 19.59
N LEU A 216 3.92 -40.31 20.53
CA LEU A 216 2.47 -40.36 20.35
C LEU A 216 1.87 -38.95 20.23
N VAL A 217 0.76 -38.81 19.51
CA VAL A 217 0.05 -37.53 19.42
C VAL A 217 -0.60 -37.20 20.77
N LYS A 218 -0.36 -36.02 21.33
CA LYS A 218 -0.98 -35.55 22.55
C LYS A 218 -2.45 -35.22 22.25
N THR A 219 -3.36 -36.04 22.73
CA THR A 219 -4.81 -35.76 22.69
C THR A 219 -5.18 -34.94 23.91
N GLY A 220 -6.13 -33.99 23.79
CA GLY A 220 -6.49 -33.06 24.86
C GLY A 220 -7.08 -33.68 26.14
N ARG A 221 -6.96 -34.98 26.33
CA ARG A 221 -7.41 -35.72 27.52
C ARG A 221 -6.26 -36.23 28.42
N ASP A 222 -5.02 -36.06 27.96
CA ASP A 222 -3.86 -36.48 28.76
C ASP A 222 -3.36 -35.27 29.56
N ARG A 223 -3.92 -35.11 30.78
CA ARG A 223 -3.41 -34.23 31.84
C ARG A 223 -2.44 -35.01 32.72
#